data_0ee107aa194b51bba7adee15b78fcc8c
#
_entry.id   0ee107aa194b51bba7adee15b78fcc8c
#
_cell.length_a   1.000
_cell.length_b   1.000
_cell.length_c   1.000
_cell.angle_alpha   90.00
_cell.angle_beta   90.00
_cell.angle_gamma   90.00
#
_symmetry.space_group_name_H-M   'P 1'
#
loop_
_entity.id
_entity.type
_entity.pdbx_description
1 polymer ?
#
loop_
_entity_poly.entity_id
_entity_poly.type
_entity_poly.pdbx_seq_one_letter_code
_entity_poly.pdbx_strand_id
1 'polypeptide(L)'
;KEPMPSESIRAGADLVTFSGDKLLGGPQAGLIVGKRLLVEKLRRNPLARAVRIDKFTLAALEATLRLYLDEGRAFSCVPVLRALAMPLQEIEKRAGRLRDRIVALASGHLEVSVIDGTSEVGGGALPLESISTRLVAVRSAHMSAPVLEGRLRRTDPPAMVRIKDDLVVLDPRTVLEDELETLANLVASVAAT
;
A
#
# COMPACT_ATOMS: atom_id res chain seq x y z
N LYS A 1 8.25 6.66 -14.27
CA LYS A 1 8.07 7.60 -13.16
C LYS A 1 6.88 8.50 -13.47
N GLU A 2 5.88 8.53 -12.62
CA GLU A 2 4.76 9.47 -12.72
C GLU A 2 5.24 10.88 -12.33
N PRO A 3 4.99 11.94 -13.14
CA PRO A 3 5.47 13.27 -12.83
C PRO A 3 4.73 13.85 -11.62
N MET A 4 5.45 14.53 -10.75
CA MET A 4 4.82 15.26 -9.66
C MET A 4 4.01 16.47 -10.20
N PRO A 5 2.90 16.85 -9.55
CA PRO A 5 2.13 18.03 -9.96
C PRO A 5 2.98 19.29 -10.13
N SER A 6 3.96 19.49 -9.22
CA SER A 6 4.90 20.61 -9.30
C SER A 6 5.84 20.56 -10.51
N GLU A 7 6.26 19.36 -10.94
CA GLU A 7 7.08 19.16 -12.14
C GLU A 7 6.26 19.49 -13.39
N SER A 8 5.01 19.02 -13.47
CA SER A 8 4.11 19.31 -14.59
C SER A 8 3.84 20.81 -14.74
N ILE A 9 3.61 21.52 -13.62
CA ILE A 9 3.42 22.99 -13.65
C ILE A 9 4.70 23.69 -14.11
N ARG A 10 5.89 23.29 -13.64
CA ARG A 10 7.16 23.85 -14.11
C ARG A 10 7.41 23.57 -15.59
N ALA A 11 6.93 22.44 -16.10
CA ALA A 11 7.01 22.08 -17.52
C ALA A 11 6.02 22.87 -18.41
N GLY A 12 5.20 23.75 -17.83
CA GLY A 12 4.30 24.64 -18.56
C GLY A 12 2.83 24.23 -18.57
N ALA A 13 2.42 23.21 -17.82
CA ALA A 13 1.02 22.87 -17.71
C ALA A 13 0.22 24.00 -17.04
N ASP A 14 -0.93 24.33 -17.63
CA ASP A 14 -1.83 25.37 -17.10
C ASP A 14 -2.60 24.89 -15.89
N LEU A 15 -3.02 23.62 -15.90
CA LEU A 15 -3.73 22.93 -14.83
C LEU A 15 -3.22 21.49 -14.73
N VAL A 16 -3.17 20.97 -13.53
CA VAL A 16 -2.87 19.57 -13.23
C VAL A 16 -3.96 19.03 -12.31
N THR A 17 -4.45 17.83 -12.60
CA THR A 17 -5.44 17.14 -11.78
C THR A 17 -4.84 15.85 -11.24
N PHE A 18 -5.13 15.53 -9.99
CA PHE A 18 -4.66 14.30 -9.34
C PHE A 18 -5.60 13.88 -8.20
N SER A 19 -5.45 12.64 -7.74
CA SER A 19 -6.27 12.07 -6.66
C SER A 19 -5.62 12.27 -5.30
N GLY A 20 -6.44 12.49 -4.27
CA GLY A 20 -6.01 12.56 -2.89
C GLY A 20 -5.80 11.19 -2.22
N ASP A 21 -6.56 10.19 -2.66
CA ASP A 21 -6.66 8.86 -2.05
C ASP A 21 -5.73 7.78 -2.64
N LYS A 22 -4.82 8.18 -3.52
CA LYS A 22 -3.80 7.28 -4.09
C LYS A 22 -2.43 7.54 -3.46
N LEU A 23 -1.41 7.85 -4.27
CA LEU A 23 -0.03 8.09 -3.81
C LEU A 23 0.08 9.24 -2.80
N LEU A 24 -0.84 10.22 -2.84
CA LEU A 24 -0.88 11.28 -1.83
C LEU A 24 -1.18 10.74 -0.42
N GLY A 25 -1.87 9.59 -0.31
CA GLY A 25 -2.18 8.95 0.98
C GLY A 25 -3.21 9.70 1.83
N GLY A 26 -4.03 10.54 1.20
CA GLY A 26 -5.10 11.29 1.84
C GLY A 26 -6.48 10.67 1.61
N PRO A 27 -7.56 11.39 1.94
CA PRO A 27 -8.93 10.98 1.69
C PRO A 27 -9.26 11.04 0.20
N GLN A 28 -10.37 10.41 -0.19
CA GLN A 28 -10.87 10.48 -1.55
C GLN A 28 -11.26 11.92 -1.92
N ALA A 29 -10.50 12.49 -2.85
CA ALA A 29 -10.70 13.83 -3.35
C ALA A 29 -10.06 13.98 -4.74
N GLY A 30 -10.67 14.77 -5.61
CA GLY A 30 -10.03 15.29 -6.81
C GLY A 30 -9.40 16.65 -6.52
N LEU A 31 -8.10 16.78 -6.79
CA LEU A 31 -7.37 18.04 -6.63
C LEU A 31 -7.08 18.65 -7.99
N ILE A 32 -7.22 19.97 -8.10
CA ILE A 32 -6.87 20.75 -9.28
C ILE A 32 -5.95 21.87 -8.84
N VAL A 33 -4.76 21.91 -9.39
CA VAL A 33 -3.75 22.95 -9.13
C VAL A 33 -3.31 23.59 -10.45
N GLY A 34 -2.84 24.86 -10.40
CA GLY A 34 -2.31 25.52 -11.58
C GLY A 34 -2.53 27.02 -11.58
N LYS A 35 -2.67 27.61 -12.78
CA LYS A 35 -2.83 29.06 -12.93
C LYS A 35 -4.05 29.59 -12.19
N ARG A 36 -3.84 30.59 -11.33
CA ARG A 36 -4.87 31.16 -10.45
C ARG A 36 -6.14 31.55 -11.19
N LEU A 37 -6.01 32.22 -12.34
CA LEU A 37 -7.18 32.63 -13.13
C LEU A 37 -8.05 31.46 -13.57
N LEU A 38 -7.45 30.34 -13.94
CA LEU A 38 -8.18 29.14 -14.36
C LEU A 38 -8.82 28.44 -13.18
N VAL A 39 -8.09 28.30 -12.06
CA VAL A 39 -8.64 27.70 -10.84
C VAL A 39 -9.81 28.51 -10.29
N GLU A 40 -9.75 29.86 -10.31
CA GLU A 40 -10.84 30.73 -9.91
C GLU A 40 -12.05 30.61 -10.84
N LYS A 41 -11.84 30.47 -12.16
CA LYS A 41 -12.91 30.20 -13.13
C LYS A 41 -13.60 28.87 -12.87
N LEU A 42 -12.84 27.81 -12.60
CA LEU A 42 -13.38 26.50 -12.23
C LEU A 42 -14.20 26.58 -10.94
N ARG A 43 -13.70 27.26 -9.90
CA ARG A 43 -14.37 27.42 -8.61
C ARG A 43 -15.73 28.11 -8.71
N ARG A 44 -15.90 29.02 -9.69
CA ARG A 44 -17.17 29.73 -9.94
C ARG A 44 -18.16 28.92 -10.77
N ASN A 45 -17.73 27.82 -11.39
CA ASN A 45 -18.63 26.98 -12.16
C ASN A 45 -19.63 26.26 -11.24
N PRO A 46 -20.94 26.22 -11.57
CA PRO A 46 -21.95 25.52 -10.77
C PRO A 46 -21.64 24.06 -10.47
N LEU A 47 -20.95 23.34 -11.38
CA LEU A 47 -20.53 21.97 -11.18
C LEU A 47 -19.56 21.82 -10.00
N ALA A 48 -18.71 22.83 -9.72
CA ALA A 48 -17.81 22.77 -8.56
C ALA A 48 -18.56 22.62 -7.24
N ARG A 49 -19.80 23.15 -7.16
CA ARG A 49 -20.67 22.97 -5.99
C ARG A 49 -21.26 21.55 -5.92
N ALA A 50 -21.58 20.97 -7.06
CA ALA A 50 -22.15 19.61 -7.12
C ALA A 50 -21.12 18.52 -6.75
N VAL A 51 -19.85 18.71 -7.15
CA VAL A 51 -18.76 17.74 -6.93
C VAL A 51 -17.87 18.07 -5.74
N ARG A 52 -18.22 19.07 -4.94
CA ARG A 52 -17.40 19.47 -3.78
C ARG A 52 -17.34 18.36 -2.73
N ILE A 53 -16.18 18.15 -2.16
CA ILE A 53 -16.00 17.30 -0.98
C ILE A 53 -16.65 17.97 0.24
N ASP A 54 -17.02 17.16 1.23
CA ASP A 54 -17.52 17.63 2.50
C ASP A 54 -16.39 18.22 3.38
N LYS A 55 -16.77 18.86 4.49
CA LYS A 55 -15.82 19.55 5.37
C LYS A 55 -14.91 18.61 6.16
N PHE A 56 -15.33 17.37 6.44
CA PHE A 56 -14.48 16.40 7.13
C PHE A 56 -13.40 15.87 6.18
N THR A 57 -13.78 15.55 4.96
CA THR A 57 -12.83 15.18 3.89
C THR A 57 -11.83 16.31 3.62
N LEU A 58 -12.31 17.58 3.60
CA LEU A 58 -11.43 18.75 3.44
C LEU A 58 -10.43 18.87 4.59
N ALA A 59 -10.86 18.71 5.83
CA ALA A 59 -9.98 18.79 7.01
C ALA A 59 -8.95 17.65 7.01
N ALA A 60 -9.34 16.42 6.65
CA ALA A 60 -8.44 15.29 6.52
C ALA A 60 -7.42 15.51 5.40
N LEU A 61 -7.86 16.04 4.25
CA LEU A 61 -6.97 16.38 3.14
C LEU A 61 -5.97 17.47 3.54
N GLU A 62 -6.40 18.52 4.24
CA GLU A 62 -5.53 19.56 4.76
C GLU A 62 -4.47 18.96 5.71
N ALA A 63 -4.88 18.10 6.64
CA ALA A 63 -3.95 17.44 7.56
C ALA A 63 -2.91 16.61 6.80
N THR A 64 -3.33 15.87 5.77
CA THR A 64 -2.41 15.11 4.91
C THR A 64 -1.43 16.04 4.16
N LEU A 65 -1.93 17.10 3.52
CA LEU A 65 -1.08 18.04 2.77
C LEU A 65 -0.08 18.78 3.67
N ARG A 66 -0.41 19.03 4.94
CA ARG A 66 0.52 19.61 5.92
C ARG A 66 1.75 18.73 6.19
N LEU A 67 1.63 17.40 6.05
CA LEU A 67 2.78 16.49 6.16
C LEU A 67 3.79 16.72 5.03
N TYR A 68 3.32 17.12 3.86
CA TYR A 68 4.16 17.38 2.68
C TYR A 68 4.90 18.73 2.73
N LEU A 69 4.67 19.57 3.73
CA LEU A 69 5.47 20.77 3.97
C LEU A 69 6.89 20.42 4.46
N ASP A 70 7.08 19.20 4.98
CA ASP A 70 8.35 18.60 5.34
C ASP A 70 8.45 17.23 4.65
N GLU A 71 9.37 17.11 3.71
CA GLU A 71 9.53 15.91 2.90
C GLU A 71 9.87 14.66 3.75
N GLY A 72 10.75 14.79 4.73
CA GLY A 72 11.10 13.72 5.65
C GLY A 72 9.90 13.24 6.48
N ARG A 73 9.06 14.18 6.89
CA ARG A 73 7.82 13.88 7.62
C ARG A 73 6.79 13.18 6.74
N ALA A 74 6.65 13.58 5.48
CA ALA A 74 5.76 12.89 4.54
C ALA A 74 6.15 11.40 4.39
N PHE A 75 7.43 11.11 4.15
CA PHE A 75 7.92 9.73 3.99
C PHE A 75 7.79 8.88 5.26
N SER A 76 7.84 9.47 6.44
CA SER A 76 7.70 8.74 7.70
C SER A 76 6.24 8.53 8.12
N CYS A 77 5.37 9.52 7.88
CA CYS A 77 4.00 9.52 8.39
C CYS A 77 2.95 9.01 7.38
N VAL A 78 3.19 9.16 6.07
CA VAL A 78 2.25 8.69 5.04
C VAL A 78 2.53 7.22 4.74
N PRO A 79 1.59 6.29 5.07
CA PRO A 79 1.86 4.85 4.99
C PRO A 79 2.30 4.36 3.60
N VAL A 80 1.65 4.85 2.54
CA VAL A 80 2.01 4.47 1.17
C VAL A 80 3.42 4.94 0.80
N LEU A 81 3.83 6.16 1.17
CA LEU A 81 5.17 6.66 0.91
C LEU A 81 6.23 5.89 1.71
N ARG A 82 5.94 5.60 2.98
CA ARG A 82 6.81 4.78 3.82
C ARG A 82 7.02 3.40 3.22
N ALA A 83 5.95 2.74 2.76
CA ALA A 83 6.04 1.44 2.11
C ALA A 83 6.86 1.49 0.81
N LEU A 84 6.64 2.51 -0.03
CA LEU A 84 7.38 2.69 -1.29
C LEU A 84 8.87 2.97 -1.06
N ALA A 85 9.20 3.78 -0.06
CA ALA A 85 10.57 4.18 0.25
C ALA A 85 11.36 3.13 1.05
N MET A 86 10.70 2.05 1.53
CA MET A 86 11.35 1.05 2.37
C MET A 86 12.50 0.36 1.62
N PRO A 87 13.74 0.40 2.16
CA PRO A 87 14.89 -0.24 1.55
C PRO A 87 14.73 -1.76 1.45
N LEU A 88 15.22 -2.38 0.38
CA LEU A 88 15.13 -3.83 0.18
C LEU A 88 15.74 -4.63 1.33
N GLN A 89 16.85 -4.15 1.90
CA GLN A 89 17.48 -4.78 3.08
C GLN A 89 16.58 -4.81 4.30
N GLU A 90 15.77 -3.78 4.50
CA GLU A 90 14.81 -3.74 5.60
C GLU A 90 13.65 -4.72 5.34
N ILE A 91 13.17 -4.79 4.11
CA ILE A 91 12.14 -5.77 3.72
C ILE A 91 12.66 -7.20 3.91
N GLU A 92 13.91 -7.47 3.56
CA GLU A 92 14.53 -8.77 3.75
C GLU A 92 14.60 -9.18 5.23
N LYS A 93 15.00 -8.26 6.11
CA LYS A 93 14.97 -8.50 7.57
C LYS A 93 13.57 -8.79 8.08
N ARG A 94 12.57 -8.03 7.62
CA ARG A 94 11.16 -8.24 7.98
C ARG A 94 10.64 -9.58 7.46
N ALA A 95 10.97 -9.95 6.22
CA ALA A 95 10.62 -11.24 5.64
C ALA A 95 11.25 -12.40 6.43
N GLY A 96 12.52 -12.27 6.82
CA GLY A 96 13.20 -13.25 7.67
C GLY A 96 12.49 -13.44 9.02
N ARG A 97 12.20 -12.33 9.72
CA ARG A 97 11.48 -12.39 11.01
C ARG A 97 10.09 -13.05 10.87
N LEU A 98 9.33 -12.66 9.84
CA LEU A 98 8.01 -13.23 9.59
C LEU A 98 8.09 -14.72 9.29
N ARG A 99 9.01 -15.15 8.41
CA ARG A 99 9.28 -16.57 8.13
C ARG A 99 9.59 -17.35 9.41
N ASP A 100 10.55 -16.88 10.19
CA ASP A 100 11.02 -17.58 11.39
C ASP A 100 9.90 -17.72 12.41
N ARG A 101 9.06 -16.70 12.53
CA ARG A 101 7.91 -16.74 13.42
C ARG A 101 6.83 -17.72 12.95
N ILE A 102 6.50 -17.74 11.66
CA ILE A 102 5.56 -18.72 11.11
C ILE A 102 6.08 -20.14 11.32
N VAL A 103 7.35 -20.40 11.02
CA VAL A 103 7.97 -21.72 11.19
C VAL A 103 7.90 -22.18 12.64
N ALA A 104 8.20 -21.29 13.60
CA ALA A 104 8.15 -21.61 15.02
C ALA A 104 6.72 -21.97 15.51
N LEU A 105 5.71 -21.36 14.91
CA LEU A 105 4.30 -21.55 15.30
C LEU A 105 3.63 -22.73 14.57
N ALA A 106 4.03 -23.01 13.34
CA ALA A 106 3.30 -23.94 12.46
C ALA A 106 3.61 -25.43 12.71
N SER A 107 4.48 -25.79 13.65
CA SER A 107 4.78 -27.18 14.06
C SER A 107 5.07 -28.14 12.89
N GLY A 108 5.68 -27.66 11.81
CA GLY A 108 6.05 -28.47 10.65
C GLY A 108 4.95 -28.69 9.59
N HIS A 109 3.77 -28.11 9.75
CA HIS A 109 2.67 -28.23 8.76
C HIS A 109 2.84 -27.31 7.53
N LEU A 110 3.75 -26.36 7.59
CA LEU A 110 4.01 -25.40 6.54
C LEU A 110 5.48 -25.44 6.11
N GLU A 111 5.69 -25.40 4.80
CA GLU A 111 6.97 -25.06 4.20
C GLU A 111 7.00 -23.54 3.96
N VAL A 112 7.96 -22.84 4.58
CA VAL A 112 8.03 -21.37 4.54
C VAL A 112 9.42 -20.94 4.12
N SER A 113 9.49 -20.13 3.07
CA SER A 113 10.75 -19.61 2.52
C SER A 113 10.65 -18.13 2.19
N VAL A 114 11.81 -17.46 2.10
CA VAL A 114 11.89 -16.09 1.58
C VAL A 114 12.33 -16.17 0.12
N ILE A 115 11.59 -15.52 -0.76
CA ILE A 115 11.84 -15.50 -2.20
C ILE A 115 11.91 -14.07 -2.74
N ASP A 116 12.58 -13.93 -3.88
CA ASP A 116 12.57 -12.69 -4.64
C ASP A 116 11.21 -12.45 -5.28
N GLY A 117 10.78 -11.20 -5.29
CA GLY A 117 9.51 -10.84 -5.87
C GLY A 117 9.38 -9.37 -6.24
N THR A 118 8.18 -9.01 -6.66
CA THR A 118 7.81 -7.63 -6.98
C THR A 118 6.56 -7.22 -6.22
N SER A 119 6.57 -5.98 -5.71
CA SER A 119 5.37 -5.30 -5.23
C SER A 119 4.79 -4.45 -6.37
N GLU A 120 3.48 -4.34 -6.37
CA GLU A 120 2.73 -3.46 -7.27
C GLU A 120 2.11 -2.32 -6.48
N VAL A 121 2.09 -1.12 -7.07
CA VAL A 121 1.55 0.06 -6.38
C VAL A 121 0.03 0.01 -6.30
N GLY A 122 -0.63 -0.67 -7.22
CA GLY A 122 -2.08 -0.82 -7.24
C GLY A 122 -2.85 0.47 -7.57
N GLY A 123 -4.17 0.37 -7.61
CA GLY A 123 -5.05 1.54 -7.79
C GLY A 123 -4.87 2.34 -9.09
N GLY A 124 -4.18 1.79 -10.10
CA GLY A 124 -3.85 2.48 -11.35
C GLY A 124 -2.76 3.56 -11.20
N ALA A 125 -2.09 3.63 -10.04
CA ALA A 125 -0.92 4.47 -9.83
C ALA A 125 0.34 3.69 -10.24
N LEU A 126 1.25 4.32 -10.99
CA LEU A 126 2.51 3.71 -11.46
C LEU A 126 2.31 2.33 -12.12
N PRO A 127 1.40 2.16 -13.10
CA PRO A 127 0.97 0.84 -13.58
C PRO A 127 2.08 0.04 -14.29
N LEU A 128 3.18 0.68 -14.68
CA LEU A 128 4.33 0.06 -15.34
C LEU A 128 5.54 -0.12 -14.41
N GLU A 129 5.44 0.27 -13.16
CA GLU A 129 6.55 0.19 -12.20
C GLU A 129 6.40 -1.08 -11.36
N SER A 130 7.38 -1.94 -11.42
CA SER A 130 7.54 -3.07 -10.51
C SER A 130 8.61 -2.74 -9.47
N ILE A 131 8.29 -2.91 -8.21
CA ILE A 131 9.19 -2.58 -7.11
C ILE A 131 9.75 -3.87 -6.54
N SER A 132 11.07 -4.05 -6.59
CA SER A 132 11.73 -5.23 -6.02
C SER A 132 11.38 -5.39 -4.53
N THR A 133 11.01 -6.59 -4.13
CA THR A 133 10.66 -6.93 -2.75
C THR A 133 11.20 -8.31 -2.36
N ARG A 134 11.04 -8.67 -1.09
CA ARG A 134 11.23 -10.01 -0.56
C ARG A 134 9.88 -10.53 -0.07
N LEU A 135 9.41 -11.63 -0.62
CA LEU A 135 8.16 -12.25 -0.27
C LEU A 135 8.41 -13.42 0.68
N VAL A 136 7.51 -13.63 1.63
CA VAL A 136 7.43 -14.87 2.39
C VAL A 136 6.47 -15.80 1.67
N ALA A 137 7.00 -16.87 1.10
CA ALA A 137 6.25 -17.90 0.40
C ALA A 137 5.87 -19.02 1.37
N VAL A 138 4.61 -19.40 1.34
CA VAL A 138 4.04 -20.41 2.23
C VAL A 138 3.36 -21.49 1.40
N ARG A 139 3.72 -22.75 1.68
CA ARG A 139 3.07 -23.94 1.12
C ARG A 139 2.57 -24.81 2.27
N SER A 140 1.34 -25.30 2.17
CA SER A 140 0.82 -26.31 3.09
C SER A 140 0.97 -27.71 2.48
N ALA A 141 1.31 -28.70 3.29
CA ALA A 141 1.32 -30.09 2.89
C ALA A 141 -0.09 -30.67 2.67
N HIS A 142 -1.11 -30.02 3.27
CA HIS A 142 -2.47 -30.55 3.34
C HIS A 142 -3.50 -29.72 2.59
N MET A 143 -3.13 -28.52 2.12
CA MET A 143 -4.04 -27.59 1.45
C MET A 143 -3.39 -26.98 0.20
N SER A 144 -4.20 -26.81 -0.86
CA SER A 144 -3.77 -26.01 -2.01
C SER A 144 -3.69 -24.51 -1.68
N ALA A 145 -2.92 -23.76 -2.43
CA ALA A 145 -2.77 -22.31 -2.22
C ALA A 145 -4.11 -21.54 -2.24
N PRO A 146 -5.08 -21.85 -3.13
CA PRO A 146 -6.40 -21.22 -3.10
C PRO A 146 -7.20 -21.50 -1.82
N VAL A 147 -7.08 -22.73 -1.27
CA VAL A 147 -7.77 -23.08 -0.02
C VAL A 147 -7.15 -22.33 1.15
N LEU A 148 -5.82 -22.30 1.22
CA LEU A 148 -5.10 -21.55 2.27
C LEU A 148 -5.40 -20.04 2.19
N GLU A 149 -5.36 -19.44 1.00
CA GLU A 149 -5.74 -18.03 0.77
C GLU A 149 -7.18 -17.77 1.24
N GLY A 150 -8.12 -18.61 0.83
CA GLY A 150 -9.52 -18.45 1.19
C GLY A 150 -9.79 -18.58 2.70
N ARG A 151 -9.01 -19.38 3.42
CA ARG A 151 -9.07 -19.47 4.89
C ARG A 151 -8.47 -18.22 5.54
N LEU A 152 -7.31 -17.75 5.09
CA LEU A 152 -6.66 -16.53 5.57
C LEU A 152 -7.55 -15.29 5.39
N ARG A 153 -8.28 -15.21 4.29
CA ARG A 153 -9.26 -14.14 4.05
C ARG A 153 -10.43 -14.13 5.04
N ARG A 154 -10.72 -15.27 5.69
CA ARG A 154 -11.82 -15.43 6.67
C ARG A 154 -11.37 -15.36 8.12
N THR A 155 -10.10 -15.13 8.38
CA THR A 155 -9.61 -14.91 9.75
C THR A 155 -10.11 -13.57 10.31
N ASP A 156 -9.99 -13.38 11.60
CA ASP A 156 -10.27 -12.11 12.27
C ASP A 156 -9.00 -11.65 13.03
N PRO A 157 -8.34 -10.59 12.59
CA PRO A 157 -8.59 -9.81 11.36
C PRO A 157 -8.32 -10.61 10.07
N PRO A 158 -8.95 -10.27 8.92
CA PRO A 158 -8.71 -10.97 7.68
C PRO A 158 -7.30 -10.71 7.12
N ALA A 159 -6.59 -11.77 6.76
CA ALA A 159 -5.29 -11.67 6.11
C ALA A 159 -5.43 -11.74 4.58
N MET A 160 -5.16 -10.62 3.91
CA MET A 160 -5.23 -10.50 2.45
C MET A 160 -3.85 -10.84 1.85
N VAL A 161 -3.79 -11.95 1.13
CA VAL A 161 -2.56 -12.50 0.56
C VAL A 161 -2.67 -12.65 -0.96
N ARG A 162 -1.55 -12.91 -1.63
CA ARG A 162 -1.54 -13.23 -3.06
C ARG A 162 -1.16 -14.69 -3.29
N ILE A 163 -1.56 -15.24 -4.45
CA ILE A 163 -1.10 -16.54 -4.91
C ILE A 163 -0.14 -16.29 -6.08
N LYS A 164 1.03 -16.92 -6.03
CA LYS A 164 2.03 -16.91 -7.09
C LYS A 164 2.67 -18.30 -7.18
N ASP A 165 2.72 -18.88 -8.37
CA ASP A 165 3.34 -20.19 -8.63
C ASP A 165 2.88 -21.30 -7.65
N ASP A 166 1.57 -21.35 -7.39
CA ASP A 166 0.91 -22.26 -6.44
C ASP A 166 1.40 -22.13 -4.98
N LEU A 167 1.93 -20.96 -4.62
CA LEU A 167 2.34 -20.58 -3.28
C LEU A 167 1.48 -19.41 -2.79
N VAL A 168 1.13 -19.42 -1.52
CA VAL A 168 0.65 -18.21 -0.85
C VAL A 168 1.85 -17.31 -0.57
N VAL A 169 1.79 -16.05 -1.00
CA VAL A 169 2.88 -15.10 -0.81
C VAL A 169 2.42 -13.90 0.02
N LEU A 170 3.23 -13.56 1.01
CA LEU A 170 3.06 -12.45 1.92
C LEU A 170 4.13 -11.39 1.58
N ASP A 171 3.73 -10.13 1.44
CA ASP A 171 4.66 -9.05 1.17
C ASP A 171 4.84 -8.19 2.45
N PRO A 172 5.97 -8.32 3.17
CA PRO A 172 6.20 -7.57 4.39
C PRO A 172 6.29 -6.06 4.21
N ARG A 173 6.42 -5.58 2.97
CA ARG A 173 6.41 -4.15 2.63
C ARG A 173 5.12 -3.47 3.07
N THR A 174 3.99 -4.17 2.93
CA THR A 174 2.64 -3.62 3.17
C THR A 174 2.08 -3.92 4.55
N VAL A 175 2.80 -4.69 5.36
CA VAL A 175 2.40 -5.05 6.73
C VAL A 175 3.00 -4.04 7.70
N LEU A 176 2.25 -3.54 8.67
CA LEU A 176 2.78 -2.68 9.72
C LEU A 176 3.67 -3.49 10.68
N GLU A 177 4.57 -2.82 11.39
CA GLU A 177 5.54 -3.51 12.26
C GLU A 177 4.85 -4.29 13.39
N ASP A 178 3.82 -3.70 13.97
CA ASP A 178 2.98 -4.28 15.02
C ASP A 178 2.03 -5.39 14.52
N GLU A 179 1.82 -5.49 13.21
CA GLU A 179 0.96 -6.51 12.59
C GLU A 179 1.73 -7.79 12.20
N LEU A 180 3.06 -7.78 12.16
CA LEU A 180 3.86 -8.95 11.74
C LEU A 180 3.60 -10.17 12.62
N GLU A 181 3.50 -9.99 13.93
CA GLU A 181 3.20 -11.06 14.87
C GLU A 181 1.77 -11.61 14.68
N THR A 182 0.81 -10.73 14.50
CA THR A 182 -0.58 -11.11 14.22
C THR A 182 -0.67 -11.91 12.93
N LEU A 183 -0.02 -11.46 11.86
CA LEU A 183 0.00 -12.18 10.58
C LEU A 183 0.62 -13.58 10.72
N ALA A 184 1.73 -13.70 11.44
CA ALA A 184 2.37 -15.00 11.68
C ALA A 184 1.44 -15.97 12.42
N ASN A 185 0.74 -15.49 13.46
CA ASN A 185 -0.23 -16.28 14.22
C ASN A 185 -1.41 -16.74 13.35
N LEU A 186 -1.94 -15.86 12.50
CA LEU A 186 -3.03 -16.18 11.58
C LEU A 186 -2.63 -17.28 10.58
N VAL A 187 -1.45 -17.13 9.96
CA VAL A 187 -0.92 -18.12 9.00
C VAL A 187 -0.74 -19.47 9.66
N ALA A 188 -0.16 -19.53 10.85
CA ALA A 188 0.05 -20.77 11.58
C ALA A 188 -1.27 -21.43 12.03
N SER A 189 -2.23 -20.65 12.53
CA SER A 189 -3.52 -21.16 13.01
C SER A 189 -4.36 -21.82 11.91
N VAL A 190 -4.36 -21.22 10.72
CA VAL A 190 -5.09 -21.74 9.55
C VAL A 190 -4.49 -23.05 9.04
N ALA A 191 -3.18 -23.27 9.24
CA ALA A 191 -2.49 -24.47 8.81
C ALA A 191 -2.70 -25.66 9.76
N ALA A 192 -3.05 -25.42 11.02
CA ALA A 192 -3.28 -26.44 12.02
C ALA A 192 -4.67 -27.08 11.94
N THR A 193 -5.57 -26.52 11.13
CA THR A 193 -6.97 -26.94 10.94
C THR A 193 -7.14 -27.64 9.60
#